data_11e9028a5166d8af4ef690a7ba4471c5
#
_entry.id   11e9028a5166d8af4ef690a7ba4471c5
#
_cell.length_a   1.000
_cell.length_b   1.000
_cell.length_c   1.000
_cell.angle_alpha   90.00
_cell.angle_beta   90.00
_cell.angle_gamma   90.00
#
_symmetry.space_group_name_H-M   'P 1'
#
loop_
_entity.id
_entity.type
_entity.pdbx_description
1 polymer ?
#
loop_
_entity_poly.entity_id
_entity_poly.type
_entity_poly.pdbx_seq_one_letter_code
_entity_poly.pdbx_strand_id
1 'polypeptide(L)'
;ELEQEDRRRRRYLRQLPFALEAFAACLKTGAPVPQALGWVAGAVGGRLATDLASASRAIVLGTPVPDAFRLLGGDSAVRRVTAAVSRSDDTGAKLGDNLALLASELRDERQHAAQAAAHKAGVWMVLPLCLCFLPAFVLAGLIPIVVSAMSQILHTY
;
A
#
# COMPACT_ATOMS: atom_id res chain seq x y z
N GLU A 1 -6.23 -22.15 -8.78
CA GLU A 1 -5.91 -21.10 -9.80
C GLU A 1 -6.05 -19.70 -9.24
N LEU A 2 -7.17 -19.35 -8.58
CA LEU A 2 -7.42 -18.01 -8.01
C LEU A 2 -6.34 -17.59 -6.98
N GLU A 3 -5.87 -18.50 -6.16
CA GLU A 3 -4.85 -18.23 -5.15
C GLU A 3 -3.45 -17.97 -5.75
N GLN A 4 -3.14 -18.59 -6.87
CA GLN A 4 -1.90 -18.32 -7.60
C GLN A 4 -1.93 -16.96 -8.32
N GLU A 5 -3.07 -16.57 -8.85
CA GLU A 5 -3.25 -15.25 -9.48
C GLU A 5 -3.14 -14.13 -8.44
N ASP A 6 -3.73 -14.32 -7.26
CA ASP A 6 -3.62 -13.36 -6.15
C ASP A 6 -2.18 -13.21 -5.66
N ARG A 7 -1.43 -14.30 -5.53
CA ARG A 7 -0.01 -14.27 -5.16
C ARG A 7 0.85 -13.57 -6.22
N ARG A 8 0.58 -13.82 -7.50
CA ARG A 8 1.27 -13.16 -8.63
C ARG A 8 0.97 -11.67 -8.66
N ARG A 9 -0.30 -11.29 -8.47
CA ARG A 9 -0.73 -9.90 -8.40
C ARG A 9 -0.10 -9.15 -7.23
N ARG A 10 -0.08 -9.74 -6.02
CA ARG A 10 0.58 -9.16 -4.84
C ARG A 10 2.08 -8.97 -5.07
N ARG A 11 2.75 -9.92 -5.71
CA ARG A 11 4.17 -9.80 -6.07
C ARG A 11 4.40 -8.66 -7.05
N TYR A 12 3.59 -8.56 -8.09
CA TYR A 12 3.61 -7.47 -9.07
C TYR A 12 3.49 -6.12 -8.39
N LEU A 13 2.45 -5.92 -7.60
CA LEU A 13 2.21 -4.67 -6.88
C LEU A 13 3.34 -4.34 -5.89
N ARG A 14 3.93 -5.34 -5.25
CA ARG A 14 5.07 -5.11 -4.34
C ARG A 14 6.33 -4.61 -5.02
N GLN A 15 6.57 -5.00 -6.26
CA GLN A 15 7.73 -4.57 -7.04
C GLN A 15 7.51 -3.22 -7.72
N LEU A 16 6.27 -2.82 -7.94
CA LEU A 16 5.91 -1.62 -8.70
C LEU A 16 6.55 -0.33 -8.16
N PRO A 17 6.52 0.01 -6.85
CA PRO A 17 7.16 1.23 -6.35
C PRO A 17 8.66 1.26 -6.60
N PHE A 18 9.35 0.15 -6.36
CA PHE A 18 10.78 0.03 -6.64
C PHE A 18 11.07 0.25 -8.13
N ALA A 19 10.28 -0.37 -9.01
CA ALA A 19 10.41 -0.20 -10.44
C ALA A 19 10.22 1.26 -10.87
N LEU A 20 9.24 1.95 -10.29
CA LEU A 20 8.99 3.37 -10.57
C LEU A 20 10.11 4.29 -10.06
N GLU A 21 10.64 4.03 -8.87
CA GLU A 21 11.79 4.78 -8.34
C GLU A 21 13.02 4.61 -9.21
N ALA A 22 13.34 3.36 -9.58
CA ALA A 22 14.46 3.07 -10.46
C ALA A 22 14.30 3.71 -11.84
N PHE A 23 13.09 3.64 -12.40
CA PHE A 23 12.76 4.27 -13.68
C PHE A 23 12.88 5.80 -13.60
N ALA A 24 12.32 6.42 -12.55
CA ALA A 24 12.45 7.86 -12.32
C ALA A 24 13.90 8.30 -12.19
N ALA A 25 14.73 7.53 -11.47
CA ALA A 25 16.16 7.81 -11.34
C ALA A 25 16.88 7.77 -12.70
N CYS A 26 16.60 6.76 -13.53
CA CYS A 26 17.15 6.68 -14.88
C CYS A 26 16.73 7.89 -15.75
N LEU A 27 15.47 8.31 -15.68
CA LEU A 27 15.01 9.48 -16.44
C LEU A 27 15.67 10.79 -15.98
N LYS A 28 15.93 10.94 -14.68
CA LYS A 28 16.63 12.11 -14.12
C LYS A 28 18.08 12.21 -14.59
N THR A 29 18.73 11.09 -14.88
CA THR A 29 20.07 11.08 -15.49
C THR A 29 20.07 11.36 -17.00
N GLY A 30 18.89 11.56 -17.58
CA GLY A 30 18.73 11.84 -19.01
C GLY A 30 18.63 10.59 -19.89
N ALA A 31 18.44 9.42 -19.29
CA ALA A 31 18.28 8.18 -20.07
C ALA A 31 17.02 8.23 -20.93
N PRO A 32 17.03 7.75 -22.18
CA PRO A 32 15.85 7.61 -23.00
C PRO A 32 14.83 6.65 -22.36
N VAL A 33 13.55 6.98 -22.45
CA VAL A 33 12.44 6.20 -21.84
C VAL A 33 12.53 4.69 -22.15
N PRO A 34 12.70 4.24 -23.40
CA PRO A 34 12.75 2.81 -23.69
C PRO A 34 13.97 2.12 -23.07
N GLN A 35 15.12 2.81 -23.03
CA GLN A 35 16.34 2.26 -22.43
C GLN A 35 16.20 2.14 -20.92
N ALA A 36 15.64 3.16 -20.24
CA ALA A 36 15.36 3.14 -18.81
C ALA A 36 14.40 2.00 -18.45
N LEU A 37 13.32 1.80 -19.23
CA LEU A 37 12.41 0.67 -19.06
C LEU A 37 13.11 -0.68 -19.21
N GLY A 38 14.00 -0.82 -20.17
CA GLY A 38 14.78 -2.04 -20.38
C GLY A 38 15.69 -2.37 -19.18
N TRP A 39 16.37 -1.37 -18.62
CA TRP A 39 17.21 -1.55 -17.42
C TRP A 39 16.40 -1.95 -16.20
N VAL A 40 15.27 -1.29 -15.98
CA VAL A 40 14.37 -1.62 -14.86
C VAL A 40 13.77 -3.01 -15.04
N ALA A 41 13.39 -3.40 -16.25
CA ALA A 41 12.92 -4.75 -16.54
C ALA A 41 13.97 -5.82 -16.18
N GLY A 42 15.26 -5.53 -16.40
CA GLY A 42 16.35 -6.41 -15.98
C GLY A 42 16.57 -6.48 -14.47
N ALA A 43 16.21 -5.44 -13.73
CA ALA A 43 16.37 -5.36 -12.28
C ALA A 43 15.19 -5.96 -11.48
N VAL A 44 13.99 -6.01 -12.07
CA VAL A 44 12.80 -6.61 -11.48
C VAL A 44 12.59 -8.02 -12.03
N GLY A 45 11.69 -8.78 -11.43
CA GLY A 45 11.43 -10.15 -11.85
C GLY A 45 9.96 -10.40 -12.20
N GLY A 46 9.70 -11.58 -12.79
CA GLY A 46 8.36 -12.06 -13.04
C GLY A 46 7.60 -11.28 -14.10
N ARG A 47 6.27 -11.17 -13.92
CA ARG A 47 5.39 -10.54 -14.91
C ARG A 47 5.71 -9.06 -15.13
N LEU A 48 6.09 -8.33 -14.08
CA LEU A 48 6.42 -6.91 -14.21
C LEU A 48 7.62 -6.70 -15.15
N ALA A 49 8.65 -7.54 -15.06
CA ALA A 49 9.80 -7.50 -15.98
C ALA A 49 9.36 -7.70 -17.44
N THR A 50 8.49 -8.67 -17.68
CA THR A 50 7.98 -8.97 -19.02
C THR A 50 7.16 -7.79 -19.59
N ASP A 51 6.29 -7.21 -18.76
CA ASP A 51 5.43 -6.10 -19.14
C ASP A 51 6.28 -4.84 -19.45
N LEU A 52 7.27 -4.50 -18.60
CA LEU A 52 8.19 -3.40 -18.82
C LEU A 52 9.06 -3.57 -20.08
N ALA A 53 9.57 -4.79 -20.29
CA ALA A 53 10.34 -5.10 -21.50
C ALA A 53 9.47 -5.01 -22.77
N SER A 54 8.19 -5.39 -22.68
CA SER A 54 7.25 -5.26 -23.79
C SER A 54 6.93 -3.80 -24.10
N ALA A 55 6.71 -2.99 -23.07
CA ALA A 55 6.53 -1.54 -23.22
C ALA A 55 7.76 -0.87 -23.84
N SER A 56 8.98 -1.22 -23.37
CA SER A 56 10.23 -0.75 -23.95
C SER A 56 10.32 -1.04 -25.44
N ARG A 57 10.05 -2.29 -25.84
CA ARG A 57 10.05 -2.70 -27.25
C ARG A 57 9.01 -1.99 -28.07
N ALA A 58 7.79 -1.80 -27.54
CA ALA A 58 6.72 -1.09 -28.23
C ALA A 58 7.14 0.37 -28.54
N ILE A 59 7.77 1.04 -27.58
CA ILE A 59 8.26 2.42 -27.79
C ILE A 59 9.37 2.46 -28.84
N VAL A 60 10.31 1.51 -28.83
CA VAL A 60 11.35 1.41 -29.86
C VAL A 60 10.75 1.21 -31.26
N LEU A 61 9.65 0.51 -31.35
CA LEU A 61 8.88 0.29 -32.60
C LEU A 61 7.99 1.48 -33.00
N GLY A 62 8.02 2.58 -32.23
CA GLY A 62 7.30 3.81 -32.54
C GLY A 62 5.94 3.97 -31.83
N THR A 63 5.58 3.09 -30.91
CA THR A 63 4.37 3.28 -30.10
C THR A 63 4.55 4.48 -29.17
N PRO A 64 3.61 5.43 -29.09
CA PRO A 64 3.68 6.52 -28.13
C PRO A 64 3.82 6.02 -26.69
N VAL A 65 4.63 6.73 -25.87
CA VAL A 65 4.91 6.32 -24.49
C VAL A 65 3.64 6.06 -23.66
N PRO A 66 2.59 6.92 -23.70
CA PRO A 66 1.34 6.65 -22.99
C PRO A 66 0.64 5.35 -23.38
N ASP A 67 0.67 5.00 -24.68
CA ASP A 67 0.04 3.80 -25.19
C ASP A 67 0.81 2.54 -24.82
N ALA A 68 2.14 2.61 -24.82
CA ALA A 68 3.00 1.53 -24.36
C ALA A 68 2.77 1.22 -22.87
N PHE A 69 2.51 2.23 -22.03
CA PHE A 69 2.21 2.04 -20.61
C PHE A 69 0.83 1.42 -20.35
N ARG A 70 -0.12 1.54 -21.29
CA ARG A 70 -1.41 0.82 -21.22
C ARG A 70 -1.26 -0.70 -21.30
N LEU A 71 -0.15 -1.18 -21.84
CA LEU A 71 0.17 -2.61 -21.90
C LEU A 71 0.54 -3.22 -20.55
N LEU A 72 0.86 -2.39 -19.54
CA LEU A 72 1.30 -2.82 -18.20
C LEU A 72 0.18 -3.42 -17.32
N GLY A 73 -1.00 -3.65 -17.83
CA GLY A 73 -2.09 -4.29 -17.09
C GLY A 73 -3.11 -3.31 -16.49
N GLY A 74 -4.24 -3.86 -15.99
CA GLY A 74 -5.43 -3.13 -15.59
C GLY A 74 -5.53 -2.74 -14.12
N ASP A 75 -4.51 -2.95 -13.31
CA ASP A 75 -4.54 -2.64 -11.87
C ASP A 75 -4.67 -1.13 -11.60
N SER A 76 -5.33 -0.77 -10.49
CA SER A 76 -5.55 0.63 -10.12
C SER A 76 -4.24 1.42 -9.97
N ALA A 77 -3.20 0.79 -9.41
CA ALA A 77 -1.87 1.38 -9.30
C ALA A 77 -1.23 1.64 -10.67
N VAL A 78 -1.34 0.68 -11.59
CA VAL A 78 -0.82 0.80 -12.95
C VAL A 78 -1.58 1.87 -13.74
N ARG A 79 -2.91 1.96 -13.57
CA ARG A 79 -3.70 3.03 -14.18
C ARG A 79 -3.28 4.41 -13.71
N ARG A 80 -2.91 4.58 -12.43
CA ARG A 80 -2.36 5.83 -11.89
C ARG A 80 -1.03 6.19 -12.58
N VAL A 81 -0.15 5.21 -12.77
CA VAL A 81 1.12 5.38 -13.51
C VAL A 81 0.85 5.80 -14.95
N THR A 82 -0.02 5.07 -15.66
CA THR A 82 -0.39 5.38 -17.05
C THR A 82 -0.98 6.78 -17.17
N ALA A 83 -1.86 7.18 -16.24
CA ALA A 83 -2.44 8.51 -16.22
C ALA A 83 -1.40 9.61 -15.93
N ALA A 84 -0.41 9.34 -15.08
CA ALA A 84 0.70 10.27 -14.83
C ALA A 84 1.56 10.45 -16.08
N VAL A 85 1.87 9.36 -16.77
CA VAL A 85 2.62 9.38 -18.04
C VAL A 85 1.84 10.11 -19.13
N SER A 86 0.53 9.87 -19.24
CA SER A 86 -0.31 10.51 -20.27
C SER A 86 -0.48 12.02 -20.08
N ARG A 87 -0.33 12.52 -18.84
CA ARG A 87 -0.44 13.95 -18.51
C ARG A 87 0.89 14.70 -18.66
N SER A 88 2.01 13.99 -18.71
CA SER A 88 3.30 14.64 -18.93
C SER A 88 3.54 14.75 -20.44
N ASP A 89 3.19 15.89 -21.01
CA ASP A 89 3.61 16.31 -22.36
C ASP A 89 5.13 16.58 -22.43
N ASP A 90 5.86 16.28 -21.35
CA ASP A 90 7.20 16.76 -21.10
C ASP A 90 8.28 15.68 -21.18
N THR A 91 9.46 16.16 -21.53
CA THR A 91 10.75 15.47 -21.52
C THR A 91 11.05 14.72 -20.22
N GLY A 92 11.78 13.61 -20.35
CA GLY A 92 12.05 12.60 -19.34
C GLY A 92 12.29 13.04 -17.88
N ALA A 93 12.90 14.20 -17.62
CA ALA A 93 13.17 14.66 -16.25
C ALA A 93 11.90 14.99 -15.44
N LYS A 94 10.95 15.72 -16.03
CA LYS A 94 9.66 16.05 -15.36
C LYS A 94 8.78 14.80 -15.18
N LEU A 95 8.80 13.90 -16.15
CA LEU A 95 8.17 12.59 -16.01
C LEU A 95 8.80 11.82 -14.84
N GLY A 96 10.13 11.86 -14.71
CA GLY A 96 10.87 11.26 -13.62
C GLY A 96 10.42 11.79 -12.23
N ASP A 97 10.24 13.10 -12.08
CA ASP A 97 9.76 13.69 -10.81
C ASP A 97 8.34 13.27 -10.46
N ASN A 98 7.43 13.27 -11.43
CA ASN A 98 6.06 12.84 -11.24
C ASN A 98 5.97 11.34 -10.86
N LEU A 99 6.80 10.50 -11.47
CA LEU A 99 6.84 9.07 -11.16
C LEU A 99 7.50 8.79 -9.80
N ALA A 100 8.51 9.57 -9.40
CA ALA A 100 9.10 9.46 -8.08
C ALA A 100 8.09 9.81 -6.97
N LEU A 101 7.30 10.86 -7.17
CA LEU A 101 6.22 11.23 -6.25
C LEU A 101 5.17 10.11 -6.16
N LEU A 102 4.73 9.57 -7.28
CA LEU A 102 3.77 8.47 -7.30
C LEU A 102 4.32 7.21 -6.62
N ALA A 103 5.61 6.92 -6.77
CA ALA A 103 6.26 5.81 -6.10
C ALA A 103 6.25 5.97 -4.57
N SER A 104 6.51 7.19 -4.06
CA SER A 104 6.42 7.48 -2.63
C SER A 104 5.00 7.33 -2.10
N GLU A 105 3.99 7.85 -2.80
CA GLU A 105 2.58 7.66 -2.43
C GLU A 105 2.17 6.19 -2.32
N LEU A 106 2.56 5.38 -3.30
CA LEU A 106 2.28 3.93 -3.30
C LEU A 106 3.00 3.19 -2.16
N ARG A 107 4.14 3.70 -1.71
CA ARG A 107 4.86 3.15 -0.56
C ARG A 107 4.17 3.52 0.75
N ASP A 108 3.75 4.77 0.90
CA ASP A 108 3.08 5.30 2.09
C ASP A 108 1.72 4.62 2.29
N GLU A 109 0.92 4.45 1.23
CA GLU A 109 -0.34 3.69 1.28
C GLU A 109 -0.16 2.28 1.87
N ARG A 110 0.97 1.62 1.56
CA ARG A 110 1.28 0.29 2.10
C ARG A 110 1.70 0.31 3.55
N GLN A 111 2.49 1.29 3.97
CA GLN A 111 2.88 1.45 5.36
C GLN A 111 1.66 1.71 6.24
N HIS A 112 0.74 2.57 5.81
CA HIS A 112 -0.51 2.81 6.50
C HIS A 112 -1.41 1.57 6.59
N ALA A 113 -1.50 0.77 5.52
CA ALA A 113 -2.24 -0.49 5.55
C ALA A 113 -1.65 -1.51 6.53
N ALA A 114 -0.30 -1.60 6.62
CA ALA A 114 0.39 -2.47 7.56
C ALA A 114 0.20 -2.00 9.02
N GLN A 115 0.26 -0.68 9.27
CA GLN A 115 0.03 -0.09 10.59
C GLN A 115 -1.43 -0.29 11.05
N ALA A 116 -2.40 -0.09 10.17
CA ALA A 116 -3.81 -0.33 10.48
C ALA A 116 -4.09 -1.78 10.90
N ALA A 117 -3.40 -2.75 10.29
CA ALA A 117 -3.49 -4.17 10.68
C ALA A 117 -2.87 -4.41 12.08
N ALA A 118 -1.76 -3.75 12.42
CA ALA A 118 -1.10 -3.85 13.72
C ALA A 118 -1.96 -3.21 14.84
N HIS A 119 -2.59 -2.06 14.58
CA HIS A 119 -3.48 -1.41 15.55
C HIS A 119 -4.74 -2.24 15.87
N LYS A 120 -5.31 -2.95 14.89
CA LYS A 120 -6.43 -3.88 15.13
C LYS A 120 -6.05 -5.01 16.08
N ALA A 121 -4.84 -5.54 15.99
CA ALA A 121 -4.37 -6.60 16.89
C ALA A 121 -4.22 -6.10 18.34
N GLY A 122 -3.79 -4.85 18.56
CA GLY A 122 -3.66 -4.26 19.89
C GLY A 122 -4.99 -4.06 20.62
N VAL A 123 -6.02 -3.62 19.92
CA VAL A 123 -7.37 -3.42 20.49
C VAL A 123 -7.99 -4.74 20.90
N TRP A 124 -7.77 -5.82 20.14
CA TRP A 124 -8.28 -7.15 20.48
C TRP A 124 -7.67 -7.76 21.74
N MET A 125 -6.46 -7.33 22.15
CA MET A 125 -5.85 -7.78 23.40
C MET A 125 -6.42 -7.07 24.64
N VAL A 126 -6.89 -5.83 24.50
CA VAL A 126 -7.45 -5.04 25.61
C VAL A 126 -8.91 -5.40 25.87
N LEU A 127 -9.66 -5.81 24.83
CA LEU A 127 -11.09 -6.13 24.93
C LEU A 127 -11.40 -7.23 25.98
N PRO A 128 -10.72 -8.41 26.00
CA PRO A 128 -10.96 -9.43 27.00
C PRO A 128 -10.57 -8.99 28.41
N LEU A 129 -9.54 -8.15 28.54
CA LEU A 129 -9.11 -7.62 29.84
C LEU A 129 -10.18 -6.69 30.44
N CYS A 130 -10.73 -5.76 29.64
CA CYS A 130 -11.83 -4.90 30.08
C CYS A 130 -13.08 -5.68 30.42
N LEU A 131 -13.42 -6.70 29.62
CA LEU A 131 -14.62 -7.53 29.86
C LEU A 131 -14.51 -8.35 31.14
N CYS A 132 -13.31 -8.78 31.52
CA CYS A 132 -13.06 -9.52 32.76
C CYS A 132 -13.01 -8.59 33.99
N PHE A 133 -12.46 -7.36 33.83
CA PHE A 133 -12.30 -6.42 34.93
C PHE A 133 -13.61 -5.74 35.34
N LEU A 134 -14.54 -5.52 34.39
CA LEU A 134 -15.81 -4.87 34.65
C LEU A 134 -16.68 -5.63 35.68
N PRO A 135 -16.95 -6.96 35.52
CA PRO A 135 -17.71 -7.69 36.51
C PRO A 135 -16.99 -7.81 37.86
N ALA A 136 -15.67 -7.95 37.86
CA ALA A 136 -14.89 -8.00 39.09
C ALA A 136 -14.96 -6.68 39.88
N PHE A 137 -14.94 -5.54 39.21
CA PHE A 137 -15.08 -4.23 39.84
C PHE A 137 -16.47 -4.03 40.45
N VAL A 138 -17.53 -4.46 39.76
CA VAL A 138 -18.91 -4.39 40.25
C VAL A 138 -19.08 -5.28 41.47
N LEU A 139 -18.57 -6.50 41.46
CA LEU A 139 -18.69 -7.44 42.58
C LEU A 139 -17.86 -7.02 43.78
N ALA A 140 -16.62 -6.55 43.58
CA ALA A 140 -15.72 -6.21 44.68
C ALA A 140 -15.91 -4.77 45.20
N GLY A 141 -16.37 -3.84 44.36
CA GLY A 141 -16.49 -2.43 44.72
C GLY A 141 -17.92 -1.97 45.03
N LEU A 142 -18.88 -2.31 44.17
CA LEU A 142 -20.23 -1.77 44.28
C LEU A 142 -21.08 -2.55 45.33
N ILE A 143 -20.95 -3.86 45.41
CA ILE A 143 -21.73 -4.69 46.33
C ILE A 143 -21.48 -4.36 47.80
N PRO A 144 -20.21 -4.25 48.30
CA PRO A 144 -19.98 -3.93 49.69
C PRO A 144 -20.49 -2.53 50.08
N ILE A 145 -20.45 -1.55 49.15
CA ILE A 145 -20.96 -0.19 49.40
C ILE A 145 -22.48 -0.21 49.55
N VAL A 146 -23.17 -0.92 48.68
CA VAL A 146 -24.64 -1.03 48.74
C VAL A 146 -25.09 -1.76 49.99
N VAL A 147 -24.40 -2.83 50.37
CA VAL A 147 -24.74 -3.60 51.59
C VAL A 147 -24.50 -2.78 52.85
N SER A 148 -23.39 -2.01 52.93
CA SER A 148 -23.12 -1.15 54.09
C SER A 148 -24.11 0.04 54.20
N ALA A 149 -24.51 0.62 53.09
CA ALA A 149 -25.51 1.67 53.05
C ALA A 149 -26.89 1.17 53.49
N MET A 150 -27.27 -0.03 53.08
CA MET A 150 -28.55 -0.65 53.45
C MET A 150 -28.58 -1.06 54.94
N SER A 151 -27.45 -1.54 55.49
CA SER A 151 -27.36 -1.89 56.92
C SER A 151 -27.44 -0.64 57.82
N GLN A 152 -26.95 0.49 57.42
CA GLN A 152 -27.08 1.75 58.14
C GLN A 152 -28.53 2.25 58.22
N ILE A 153 -29.31 2.11 57.16
CA ILE A 153 -30.71 2.49 57.12
C ILE A 153 -31.55 1.59 58.05
N LEU A 154 -31.23 0.29 58.07
CA LEU A 154 -31.94 -0.69 58.94
C LEU A 154 -31.64 -0.53 60.45
N HIS A 155 -30.45 0.03 60.80
CA HIS A 155 -30.09 0.27 62.22
C HIS A 155 -30.64 1.61 62.74
N THR A 156 -31.17 2.48 61.92
CA THR A 156 -31.72 3.79 62.32
C THR A 156 -33.23 3.75 62.58
N TYR A 157 -33.87 2.60 62.29
CA TYR A 157 -35.25 2.35 62.57
C TYR A 157 -35.39 1.27 63.69
#